data_064e6362e669332f68ae0ff227fbd8f8
#
_entry.id   064e6362e669332f68ae0ff227fbd8f8
#
_cell.length_a   1.000
_cell.length_b   1.000
_cell.length_c   1.000
_cell.angle_alpha   90.00
_cell.angle_beta   90.00
_cell.angle_gamma   90.00
#
_symmetry.space_group_name_H-M   'P 1'
#
loop_
_entity.id
_entity.type
_entity.pdbx_description
1 polymer ?
#
loop_
_entity_poly.entity_id
_entity_poly.type
_entity_poly.pdbx_seq_one_letter_code
_entity_poly.pdbx_strand_id
1 'polypeptide(L)'
;MAQEDKEVGMNKLDNLEFIKKLDCSNMLKFISDLPEQCRDAYAIGKSIRVLKGVDLRPRMYKPAVNNIVFAGVGGSGIGPDMVRVYLGDELKIPVSICRNYTLPDFVGERTILFCSSYSGNTEETLSCFKQGLKRNAFIITMGSGGRLKELSSKNSSTHISIPPGYPPRTAIGYMSITVLGVLVKLGLIKDKENDVKELFSILTDVRDKEIGFSVSLEKNISKQIAVKLYKKYPIIYGTADTTEAVSNRWREQIAENGKALSSSNTLPEMNHNEIVGWRFPENLLKDFKAIILCDKDDHERTKERVRITSEIIKKSGAEVMVLKKDNGGRLARIYSLLYIGDFVSFYLAILNNIDPTPVETIDYLKKELGKI
;
A
#
# COMPACT_ATOMS: atom_id res chain seq x y z
N MET A 1 -1.40 -25.56 -12.36
CA MET A 1 0.05 -25.35 -12.24
C MET A 1 0.73 -26.50 -12.94
N ALA A 2 1.55 -26.22 -13.95
CA ALA A 2 2.27 -27.27 -14.65
C ALA A 2 3.22 -27.98 -13.67
N GLN A 3 3.51 -29.28 -13.90
CA GLN A 3 4.38 -30.07 -13.03
C GLN A 3 5.77 -29.45 -12.88
N GLU A 4 6.32 -28.94 -13.99
CA GLU A 4 7.62 -28.27 -14.04
C GLU A 4 7.65 -26.98 -13.18
N ASP A 5 6.61 -26.14 -13.26
CA ASP A 5 6.52 -24.90 -12.47
C ASP A 5 6.44 -25.19 -10.96
N LYS A 6 5.75 -26.30 -10.59
CA LYS A 6 5.66 -26.72 -9.20
C LYS A 6 7.02 -27.19 -8.69
N GLU A 7 7.77 -27.96 -9.48
CA GLU A 7 9.10 -28.45 -9.13
C GLU A 7 10.10 -27.30 -8.97
N VAL A 8 10.11 -26.34 -9.90
CA VAL A 8 10.93 -25.11 -9.78
C VAL A 8 10.56 -24.33 -8.52
N GLY A 9 9.27 -24.19 -8.22
CA GLY A 9 8.80 -23.50 -7.01
C GLY A 9 9.25 -24.20 -5.74
N MET A 10 9.09 -25.51 -5.61
CA MET A 10 9.52 -26.28 -4.44
C MET A 10 11.03 -26.17 -4.21
N ASN A 11 11.83 -26.32 -5.27
CA ASN A 11 13.29 -26.27 -5.17
C ASN A 11 13.83 -24.90 -4.74
N LYS A 12 13.12 -23.80 -5.00
CA LYS A 12 13.55 -22.43 -4.69
C LYS A 12 12.85 -21.87 -3.46
N LEU A 13 11.51 -21.92 -3.40
CA LEU A 13 10.71 -21.21 -2.42
C LEU A 13 10.65 -21.89 -1.06
N ASP A 14 10.91 -23.19 -0.98
CA ASP A 14 11.01 -23.94 0.28
C ASP A 14 12.48 -24.14 0.74
N ASN A 15 13.44 -23.62 -0.02
CA ASN A 15 14.86 -23.71 0.29
C ASN A 15 15.38 -22.44 0.96
N LEU A 16 15.54 -22.50 2.29
CA LEU A 16 16.00 -21.35 3.09
C LEU A 16 17.40 -20.87 2.69
N GLU A 17 18.33 -21.78 2.40
CA GLU A 17 19.69 -21.41 2.03
C GLU A 17 19.73 -20.69 0.68
N PHE A 18 18.88 -21.14 -0.26
CA PHE A 18 18.73 -20.45 -1.54
C PHE A 18 18.17 -19.04 -1.37
N ILE A 19 17.13 -18.88 -0.53
CA ILE A 19 16.55 -17.57 -0.23
C ILE A 19 17.56 -16.65 0.44
N LYS A 20 18.27 -17.11 1.48
CA LYS A 20 19.30 -16.30 2.18
C LYS A 20 20.41 -15.84 1.25
N LYS A 21 20.79 -16.67 0.27
CA LYS A 21 21.80 -16.31 -0.71
C LYS A 21 21.39 -15.16 -1.61
N LEU A 22 20.10 -15.06 -1.94
CA LEU A 22 19.54 -13.99 -2.79
C LEU A 22 19.13 -12.76 -1.98
N ASP A 23 18.45 -12.96 -0.86
CA ASP A 23 17.93 -11.89 0.01
C ASP A 23 19.03 -11.38 0.95
N CYS A 24 20.11 -10.82 0.39
CA CYS A 24 21.27 -10.35 1.14
C CYS A 24 20.93 -9.21 2.12
N SER A 25 19.91 -8.43 1.83
CA SER A 25 19.46 -7.30 2.65
C SER A 25 18.32 -7.64 3.60
N ASN A 26 17.94 -8.92 3.67
CA ASN A 26 16.93 -9.44 4.59
C ASN A 26 15.51 -8.83 4.40
N MET A 27 15.09 -8.69 3.16
CA MET A 27 13.75 -8.21 2.79
C MET A 27 12.66 -9.05 3.43
N LEU A 28 12.85 -10.37 3.50
CA LEU A 28 11.92 -11.29 4.14
C LEU A 28 11.58 -10.87 5.57
N LYS A 29 12.58 -10.44 6.35
CA LYS A 29 12.34 -9.94 7.70
C LYS A 29 11.52 -8.66 7.68
N PHE A 30 11.87 -7.70 6.83
CA PHE A 30 11.18 -6.42 6.77
C PHE A 30 9.69 -6.56 6.40
N ILE A 31 9.36 -7.43 5.46
CA ILE A 31 7.94 -7.69 5.14
C ILE A 31 7.25 -8.49 6.24
N SER A 32 7.96 -9.40 6.92
CA SER A 32 7.41 -10.20 8.02
C SER A 32 7.04 -9.35 9.25
N ASP A 33 7.68 -8.20 9.44
CA ASP A 33 7.46 -7.29 10.58
C ASP A 33 6.15 -6.47 10.47
N LEU A 34 5.33 -6.65 9.43
CA LEU A 34 4.11 -5.85 9.22
C LEU A 34 3.13 -5.88 10.41
N PRO A 35 2.83 -7.03 11.06
CA PRO A 35 1.94 -7.05 12.21
C PRO A 35 2.46 -6.16 13.35
N GLU A 36 3.73 -6.27 13.68
CA GLU A 36 4.41 -5.49 14.73
C GLU A 36 4.42 -4.00 14.38
N GLN A 37 4.71 -3.65 13.13
CA GLN A 37 4.63 -2.27 12.65
C GLN A 37 3.24 -1.68 12.86
N CYS A 38 2.18 -2.41 12.52
CA CYS A 38 0.80 -1.93 12.66
C CYS A 38 0.44 -1.65 14.12
N ARG A 39 0.82 -2.56 15.04
CA ARG A 39 0.59 -2.39 16.47
C ARG A 39 1.29 -1.14 17.01
N ASP A 40 2.58 -0.99 16.71
CA ASP A 40 3.41 0.09 17.25
C ASP A 40 3.03 1.45 16.62
N ALA A 41 2.68 1.45 15.33
CA ALA A 41 2.27 2.64 14.59
C ALA A 41 1.03 3.33 15.16
N TYR A 42 0.05 2.57 15.63
CA TYR A 42 -1.16 3.14 16.22
C TYR A 42 -0.85 3.94 17.49
N ALA A 43 -0.02 3.38 18.36
CA ALA A 43 0.43 4.06 19.57
C ALA A 43 1.22 5.35 19.24
N ILE A 44 2.11 5.30 18.23
CA ILE A 44 2.84 6.48 17.74
C ILE A 44 1.84 7.56 17.31
N GLY A 45 0.84 7.23 16.48
CA GLY A 45 -0.16 8.19 16.00
C GLY A 45 -0.98 8.81 17.14
N LYS A 46 -1.42 8.01 18.12
CA LYS A 46 -2.18 8.50 19.29
C LYS A 46 -1.34 9.35 20.23
N SER A 47 -0.02 9.21 20.26
CA SER A 47 0.88 9.92 21.16
C SER A 47 1.25 11.33 20.68
N ILE A 48 0.86 11.74 19.48
CA ILE A 48 1.24 13.04 18.95
C ILE A 48 0.83 14.18 19.87
N ARG A 49 1.74 15.13 20.03
CA ARG A 49 1.45 16.43 20.64
C ARG A 49 1.07 17.39 19.51
N VAL A 50 -0.20 17.66 19.35
CA VAL A 50 -0.66 18.72 18.45
C VAL A 50 -0.18 20.05 19.03
N LEU A 51 0.61 20.80 18.27
CA LEU A 51 1.13 22.10 18.72
C LEU A 51 -0.02 23.02 19.11
N LYS A 52 0.17 23.78 20.20
CA LYS A 52 -0.85 24.68 20.78
C LYS A 52 -1.41 25.64 19.71
N GLY A 53 -2.72 25.74 19.64
CA GLY A 53 -3.44 26.66 18.73
C GLY A 53 -4.31 25.97 17.68
N VAL A 54 -4.21 24.64 17.53
CA VAL A 54 -5.05 23.89 16.62
C VAL A 54 -6.16 23.20 17.43
N ASP A 55 -7.25 23.92 17.59
CA ASP A 55 -8.51 23.32 17.99
C ASP A 55 -9.30 23.04 16.70
N LEU A 56 -9.35 21.79 16.30
CA LEU A 56 -10.08 21.36 15.10
C LEU A 56 -11.60 21.34 15.33
N ARG A 57 -12.06 21.57 16.58
CA ARG A 57 -13.49 21.67 16.88
C ARG A 57 -14.04 22.99 16.33
N PRO A 58 -15.24 22.97 15.77
CA PRO A 58 -15.90 24.21 15.37
C PRO A 58 -16.00 25.16 16.57
N ARG A 59 -15.33 26.30 16.52
CA ARG A 59 -15.53 27.43 17.44
C ARG A 59 -16.14 28.58 16.67
N MET A 60 -16.89 29.43 17.36
CA MET A 60 -17.61 30.58 16.79
C MET A 60 -16.74 31.53 15.93
N TYR A 61 -15.39 31.43 16.02
CA TYR A 61 -14.44 32.32 15.33
C TYR A 61 -13.27 31.58 14.62
N LYS A 62 -13.28 30.22 14.51
CA LYS A 62 -12.28 29.51 13.71
C LYS A 62 -12.98 28.66 12.65
N PRO A 63 -12.52 28.71 11.37
CA PRO A 63 -13.09 27.89 10.33
C PRO A 63 -12.88 26.40 10.65
N ALA A 64 -13.95 25.60 10.54
CA ALA A 64 -13.87 24.16 10.63
C ALA A 64 -12.97 23.58 9.52
N VAL A 65 -12.28 22.48 9.81
CA VAL A 65 -11.53 21.74 8.78
C VAL A 65 -12.51 21.26 7.70
N ASN A 66 -12.19 21.52 6.45
CA ASN A 66 -13.05 21.17 5.31
C ASN A 66 -12.56 19.95 4.52
N ASN A 67 -11.27 19.66 4.58
CA ASN A 67 -10.68 18.58 3.81
C ASN A 67 -9.35 18.12 4.42
N ILE A 68 -8.93 16.92 4.01
CA ILE A 68 -7.62 16.36 4.33
C ILE A 68 -6.91 16.10 3.00
N VAL A 69 -5.63 16.51 2.92
CA VAL A 69 -4.77 16.19 1.79
C VAL A 69 -3.55 15.43 2.30
N PHE A 70 -3.31 14.26 1.71
CA PHE A 70 -2.10 13.48 1.94
C PHE A 70 -1.14 13.68 0.78
N ALA A 71 -0.01 14.34 1.03
CA ALA A 71 1.05 14.54 0.06
C ALA A 71 2.19 13.54 0.31
N GLY A 72 2.43 12.66 -0.67
CA GLY A 72 3.45 11.63 -0.62
C GLY A 72 3.41 10.72 -1.83
N VAL A 73 4.52 10.07 -2.16
CA VAL A 73 4.66 9.16 -3.30
C VAL A 73 5.13 7.77 -2.85
N GLY A 74 4.94 6.74 -3.68
CA GLY A 74 5.29 5.36 -3.35
C GLY A 74 4.64 4.89 -2.04
N GLY A 75 5.40 4.22 -1.18
CA GLY A 75 4.91 3.75 0.13
C GLY A 75 4.33 4.85 1.01
N SER A 76 4.86 6.10 0.90
CA SER A 76 4.36 7.25 1.65
C SER A 76 3.03 7.81 1.12
N GLY A 77 2.69 7.52 -0.13
CA GLY A 77 1.40 7.88 -0.73
C GLY A 77 0.35 6.78 -0.59
N ILE A 78 0.77 5.51 -0.74
CA ILE A 78 -0.15 4.37 -0.64
C ILE A 78 -0.61 4.11 0.80
N GLY A 79 0.22 4.39 1.81
CA GLY A 79 -0.14 4.22 3.21
C GLY A 79 -1.40 5.00 3.62
N PRO A 80 -1.46 6.33 3.42
CA PRO A 80 -2.68 7.11 3.64
C PRO A 80 -3.86 6.66 2.76
N ASP A 81 -3.62 6.19 1.53
CA ASP A 81 -4.66 5.68 0.64
C ASP A 81 -5.32 4.40 1.19
N MET A 82 -4.53 3.52 1.83
CA MET A 82 -5.05 2.38 2.58
C MET A 82 -5.99 2.81 3.72
N VAL A 83 -5.66 3.91 4.42
CA VAL A 83 -6.52 4.45 5.49
C VAL A 83 -7.80 5.02 4.90
N ARG A 84 -7.73 5.71 3.75
CA ARG A 84 -8.90 6.23 3.04
C ARG A 84 -9.88 5.12 2.68
N VAL A 85 -9.41 4.04 2.03
CA VAL A 85 -10.30 2.92 1.66
C VAL A 85 -10.83 2.16 2.88
N TYR A 86 -10.05 2.06 3.97
CA TYR A 86 -10.54 1.44 5.20
C TYR A 86 -11.67 2.23 5.85
N LEU A 87 -11.51 3.55 5.97
CA LEU A 87 -12.47 4.41 6.64
C LEU A 87 -13.77 4.58 5.83
N GLY A 88 -13.69 4.54 4.49
CA GLY A 88 -14.87 4.71 3.63
C GLY A 88 -15.67 5.95 4.04
N ASP A 89 -16.97 5.76 4.30
CA ASP A 89 -17.90 6.85 4.65
C ASP A 89 -17.81 7.30 6.12
N GLU A 90 -16.96 6.70 6.95
CA GLU A 90 -16.81 7.11 8.35
C GLU A 90 -16.22 8.54 8.45
N LEU A 91 -15.30 8.86 7.54
CA LEU A 91 -14.67 10.18 7.50
C LEU A 91 -15.56 11.16 6.75
N LYS A 92 -16.20 12.09 7.48
CA LYS A 92 -17.20 13.02 6.96
C LYS A 92 -16.65 14.21 6.19
N ILE A 93 -15.34 14.28 5.99
CA ILE A 93 -14.68 15.33 5.22
C ILE A 93 -13.91 14.73 4.05
N PRO A 94 -13.86 15.39 2.89
CA PRO A 94 -13.17 14.88 1.71
C PRO A 94 -11.69 14.61 1.97
N VAL A 95 -11.19 13.53 1.37
CA VAL A 95 -9.78 13.15 1.40
C VAL A 95 -9.23 13.13 -0.02
N SER A 96 -8.08 13.77 -0.22
CA SER A 96 -7.35 13.74 -1.49
C SER A 96 -5.93 13.23 -1.28
N ILE A 97 -5.43 12.44 -2.25
CA ILE A 97 -4.04 11.99 -2.28
C ILE A 97 -3.29 12.79 -3.34
N CYS A 98 -2.25 13.53 -2.93
CA CYS A 98 -1.40 14.30 -3.83
C CYS A 98 -0.08 13.54 -4.05
N ARG A 99 0.11 13.01 -5.27
CA ARG A 99 1.33 12.30 -5.70
C ARG A 99 2.13 13.14 -6.71
N ASN A 100 2.18 14.45 -6.51
CA ASN A 100 2.77 15.40 -7.45
C ASN A 100 3.53 16.50 -6.69
N TYR A 101 4.28 17.31 -7.43
CA TYR A 101 5.01 18.49 -6.93
C TYR A 101 4.09 19.65 -6.54
N THR A 102 2.85 19.70 -7.05
CA THR A 102 1.92 20.81 -6.87
C THR A 102 0.69 20.36 -6.09
N LEU A 103 0.38 21.13 -5.02
CA LEU A 103 -0.86 20.94 -4.27
C LEU A 103 -2.08 21.43 -5.05
N PRO A 104 -3.23 20.78 -4.94
CA PRO A 104 -4.51 21.29 -5.45
C PRO A 104 -4.80 22.72 -4.91
N ASP A 105 -5.47 23.54 -5.71
CA ASP A 105 -5.70 24.95 -5.37
C ASP A 105 -6.64 25.16 -4.16
N PHE A 106 -7.47 24.17 -3.84
CA PHE A 106 -8.35 24.24 -2.67
C PHE A 106 -7.62 24.08 -1.33
N VAL A 107 -6.32 23.72 -1.34
CA VAL A 107 -5.51 23.58 -0.12
C VAL A 107 -5.25 24.97 0.48
N GLY A 108 -5.62 25.17 1.74
CA GLY A 108 -5.47 26.43 2.46
C GLY A 108 -5.72 26.27 3.96
N GLU A 109 -6.09 27.36 4.64
CA GLU A 109 -6.23 27.44 6.11
C GLU A 109 -7.19 26.41 6.73
N ARG A 110 -8.13 25.87 5.95
CA ARG A 110 -9.10 24.86 6.38
C ARG A 110 -8.73 23.46 5.96
N THR A 111 -7.48 23.24 5.52
CA THR A 111 -6.95 21.95 5.11
C THR A 111 -6.04 21.36 6.18
N ILE A 112 -6.22 20.11 6.53
CA ILE A 112 -5.19 19.31 7.17
C ILE A 112 -4.31 18.73 6.06
N LEU A 113 -3.06 19.14 6.00
CA LEU A 113 -2.08 18.67 5.04
C LEU A 113 -1.10 17.70 5.71
N PHE A 114 -1.19 16.43 5.42
CA PHE A 114 -0.18 15.46 5.78
C PHE A 114 0.91 15.42 4.72
N CYS A 115 2.14 15.75 5.08
CA CYS A 115 3.31 15.59 4.24
C CYS A 115 4.08 14.35 4.72
N SER A 116 4.00 13.25 3.96
CA SER A 116 4.56 11.95 4.32
C SER A 116 5.73 11.60 3.42
N SER A 117 6.91 11.36 4.02
CA SER A 117 8.10 10.88 3.33
C SER A 117 8.91 10.03 4.30
N TYR A 118 9.03 8.72 4.04
CA TYR A 118 9.80 7.83 4.92
C TYR A 118 11.25 8.31 5.08
N SER A 119 11.95 8.62 3.99
CA SER A 119 13.31 9.15 4.03
C SER A 119 13.39 10.62 4.47
N GLY A 120 12.28 11.35 4.39
CA GLY A 120 12.22 12.80 4.63
C GLY A 120 12.85 13.68 3.53
N ASN A 121 13.27 13.08 2.40
CA ASN A 121 14.01 13.77 1.34
C ASN A 121 13.29 13.76 -0.04
N THR A 122 12.04 13.30 -0.08
CA THR A 122 11.26 13.22 -1.32
C THR A 122 10.90 14.61 -1.82
N GLU A 123 11.33 14.96 -3.03
CA GLU A 123 11.23 16.31 -3.61
C GLU A 123 9.77 16.78 -3.72
N GLU A 124 8.87 15.92 -4.19
CA GLU A 124 7.45 16.20 -4.33
C GLU A 124 6.83 16.55 -2.97
N THR A 125 7.15 15.78 -1.93
CA THR A 125 6.66 16.01 -0.58
C THR A 125 7.21 17.31 0.01
N LEU A 126 8.49 17.61 -0.22
CA LEU A 126 9.12 18.86 0.21
C LEU A 126 8.52 20.07 -0.51
N SER A 127 8.21 19.94 -1.80
CA SER A 127 7.50 20.97 -2.56
C SER A 127 6.10 21.24 -1.99
N CYS A 128 5.32 20.18 -1.76
CA CYS A 128 3.99 20.28 -1.16
C CYS A 128 4.03 20.92 0.24
N PHE A 129 5.02 20.55 1.08
CA PHE A 129 5.21 21.16 2.39
C PHE A 129 5.40 22.67 2.30
N LYS A 130 6.29 23.15 1.40
CA LYS A 130 6.56 24.57 1.21
C LYS A 130 5.33 25.34 0.71
N GLN A 131 4.54 24.73 -0.20
CA GLN A 131 3.30 25.32 -0.69
C GLN A 131 2.24 25.37 0.42
N GLY A 132 2.11 24.32 1.23
CA GLY A 132 1.21 24.27 2.38
C GLY A 132 1.49 25.39 3.40
N LEU A 133 2.77 25.68 3.68
CA LEU A 133 3.17 26.82 4.53
C LEU A 133 2.69 28.15 3.95
N LYS A 134 2.91 28.40 2.66
CA LYS A 134 2.50 29.63 1.98
C LYS A 134 0.98 29.83 1.98
N ARG A 135 0.23 28.73 2.01
CA ARG A 135 -1.24 28.71 1.98
C ARG A 135 -1.86 28.59 3.39
N ASN A 136 -1.04 28.68 4.45
CA ASN A 136 -1.45 28.56 5.85
C ASN A 136 -2.20 27.26 6.17
N ALA A 137 -1.91 26.15 5.48
CA ALA A 137 -2.50 24.87 5.77
C ALA A 137 -2.06 24.35 7.15
N PHE A 138 -2.90 23.57 7.82
CA PHE A 138 -2.50 22.88 9.04
C PHE A 138 -1.65 21.66 8.67
N ILE A 139 -0.32 21.76 8.86
CA ILE A 139 0.63 20.78 8.38
C ILE A 139 1.02 19.78 9.47
N ILE A 140 0.89 18.50 9.15
CA ILE A 140 1.46 17.37 9.90
C ILE A 140 2.45 16.68 8.97
N THR A 141 3.70 16.51 9.44
CA THR A 141 4.72 15.77 8.67
C THR A 141 4.98 14.43 9.32
N MET A 142 5.36 13.43 8.49
CA MET A 142 5.67 12.09 8.96
C MET A 142 6.85 11.50 8.19
N GLY A 143 7.83 10.91 8.91
CA GLY A 143 8.98 10.27 8.33
C GLY A 143 10.00 9.80 9.38
N SER A 144 11.06 9.09 8.95
CA SER A 144 12.12 8.63 9.85
C SER A 144 13.18 9.69 10.15
N GLY A 145 13.19 10.80 9.40
CA GLY A 145 14.19 11.87 9.55
C GLY A 145 14.24 12.80 8.34
N GLY A 146 15.47 13.19 7.96
CA GLY A 146 15.75 13.94 6.76
C GLY A 146 15.25 15.39 6.78
N ARG A 147 15.29 16.01 5.61
CA ARG A 147 14.99 17.42 5.40
C ARG A 147 13.58 17.84 5.80
N LEU A 148 12.62 16.92 5.65
CA LEU A 148 11.23 17.17 6.05
C LEU A 148 11.11 17.39 7.56
N LYS A 149 11.81 16.61 8.38
CA LYS A 149 11.86 16.77 9.83
C LYS A 149 12.49 18.11 10.23
N GLU A 150 13.61 18.48 9.59
CA GLU A 150 14.28 19.77 9.84
C GLU A 150 13.36 20.97 9.50
N LEU A 151 12.74 20.92 8.33
CA LEU A 151 11.81 21.97 7.89
C LEU A 151 10.58 22.06 8.78
N SER A 152 10.05 20.93 9.23
CA SER A 152 8.94 20.86 10.16
C SER A 152 9.28 21.57 11.48
N SER A 153 10.46 21.26 12.04
CA SER A 153 10.95 21.89 13.28
C SER A 153 11.14 23.39 13.13
N LYS A 154 11.75 23.85 12.02
CA LYS A 154 11.98 25.28 11.74
C LYS A 154 10.69 26.08 11.58
N ASN A 155 9.63 25.46 11.13
CA ASN A 155 8.34 26.12 10.88
C ASN A 155 7.28 25.78 11.93
N SER A 156 7.68 25.23 13.08
CA SER A 156 6.79 24.87 14.19
C SER A 156 5.62 23.97 13.77
N SER A 157 5.82 23.13 12.74
CA SER A 157 4.84 22.13 12.30
C SER A 157 4.96 20.85 13.13
N THR A 158 3.87 20.11 13.28
CA THR A 158 3.90 18.81 13.97
C THR A 158 4.67 17.79 13.14
N HIS A 159 5.71 17.18 13.68
CA HIS A 159 6.43 16.07 13.05
C HIS A 159 6.22 14.77 13.80
N ILE A 160 5.88 13.72 13.06
CA ILE A 160 5.73 12.36 13.58
C ILE A 160 6.95 11.56 13.14
N SER A 161 7.81 11.25 14.13
CA SER A 161 8.96 10.39 13.88
C SER A 161 8.53 8.93 13.91
N ILE A 162 8.85 8.21 12.86
CA ILE A 162 8.65 6.76 12.73
C ILE A 162 10.02 6.04 12.77
N PRO A 163 10.07 4.74 13.14
CA PRO A 163 11.32 4.01 13.23
C PRO A 163 12.10 3.99 11.92
N PRO A 164 13.41 4.27 11.93
CA PRO A 164 14.28 4.16 10.77
C PRO A 164 14.67 2.70 10.48
N GLY A 165 15.40 2.47 9.38
CA GLY A 165 16.05 1.21 9.07
C GLY A 165 15.26 0.28 8.13
N TYR A 166 14.05 0.66 7.72
CA TYR A 166 13.29 -0.10 6.74
C TYR A 166 13.51 0.42 5.31
N PRO A 167 13.54 -0.44 4.30
CA PRO A 167 13.28 0.00 2.93
C PRO A 167 11.92 0.72 2.89
N PRO A 168 11.80 1.90 2.24
CA PRO A 168 10.57 2.73 2.33
C PRO A 168 9.27 1.97 2.04
N ARG A 169 9.29 1.05 1.08
CA ARG A 169 8.14 0.23 0.69
C ARG A 169 7.70 -0.79 1.74
N THR A 170 8.59 -1.19 2.64
CA THR A 170 8.26 -2.15 3.72
C THR A 170 7.79 -1.49 5.00
N ALA A 171 7.87 -0.17 5.12
CA ALA A 171 7.39 0.57 6.28
C ALA A 171 5.88 0.89 6.21
N ILE A 172 5.10 0.11 5.45
CA ILE A 172 3.69 0.41 5.18
C ILE A 172 2.82 0.42 6.44
N GLY A 173 3.09 -0.43 7.42
CA GLY A 173 2.40 -0.43 8.71
C GLY A 173 2.56 0.93 9.40
N TYR A 174 3.80 1.44 9.46
CA TYR A 174 4.06 2.76 10.02
C TYR A 174 3.44 3.88 9.19
N MET A 175 3.55 3.84 7.85
CA MET A 175 3.08 4.90 6.97
C MET A 175 1.54 5.01 6.89
N SER A 176 0.82 3.97 7.29
CA SER A 176 -0.65 3.93 7.26
C SER A 176 -1.28 3.99 8.66
N ILE A 177 -0.95 3.05 9.54
CA ILE A 177 -1.62 2.93 10.84
C ILE A 177 -1.27 4.10 11.78
N THR A 178 -0.11 4.73 11.61
CA THR A 178 0.18 5.99 12.30
C THR A 178 -0.84 7.08 11.93
N VAL A 179 -1.18 7.21 10.64
CA VAL A 179 -2.22 8.16 10.17
C VAL A 179 -3.56 7.88 10.84
N LEU A 180 -3.95 6.61 10.95
CA LEU A 180 -5.18 6.20 11.62
C LEU A 180 -5.20 6.68 13.09
N GLY A 181 -4.10 6.44 13.82
CA GLY A 181 -3.92 6.92 15.21
C GLY A 181 -4.00 8.45 15.32
N VAL A 182 -3.43 9.17 14.35
CA VAL A 182 -3.51 10.64 14.29
C VAL A 182 -4.95 11.11 14.10
N LEU A 183 -5.71 10.53 13.17
CA LEU A 183 -7.10 10.91 12.92
C LEU A 183 -7.98 10.70 14.16
N VAL A 184 -7.75 9.60 14.91
CA VAL A 184 -8.39 9.38 16.22
C VAL A 184 -7.98 10.48 17.21
N LYS A 185 -6.69 10.79 17.33
CA LYS A 185 -6.17 11.83 18.23
C LYS A 185 -6.74 13.20 17.95
N LEU A 186 -6.99 13.50 16.67
CA LEU A 186 -7.62 14.75 16.23
C LEU A 186 -9.15 14.77 16.42
N GLY A 187 -9.75 13.64 16.82
CA GLY A 187 -11.20 13.51 17.00
C GLY A 187 -12.00 13.49 15.68
N LEU A 188 -11.34 13.17 14.56
CA LEU A 188 -11.97 13.11 13.24
C LEU A 188 -12.69 11.78 12.99
N ILE A 189 -12.29 10.73 13.68
CA ILE A 189 -12.89 9.39 13.65
C ILE A 189 -12.97 8.81 15.06
N LYS A 190 -13.75 7.75 15.23
CA LYS A 190 -13.85 7.00 16.49
C LYS A 190 -12.54 6.25 16.79
N ASP A 191 -12.36 5.85 18.05
CA ASP A 191 -11.21 5.02 18.45
C ASP A 191 -11.20 3.68 17.68
N LYS A 192 -10.01 3.26 17.26
CA LYS A 192 -9.77 2.07 16.42
C LYS A 192 -8.88 1.03 17.10
N GLU A 193 -8.73 1.14 18.41
CA GLU A 193 -7.82 0.26 19.14
C GLU A 193 -8.18 -1.23 18.99
N ASN A 194 -9.47 -1.56 19.02
CA ASN A 194 -9.93 -2.94 18.83
C ASN A 194 -9.66 -3.44 17.40
N ASP A 195 -9.93 -2.60 16.39
CA ASP A 195 -9.66 -2.95 15.00
C ASP A 195 -8.16 -3.21 14.76
N VAL A 196 -7.28 -2.44 15.42
CA VAL A 196 -5.82 -2.61 15.32
C VAL A 196 -5.34 -3.83 16.11
N LYS A 197 -5.93 -4.15 17.25
CA LYS A 197 -5.64 -5.40 17.99
C LYS A 197 -6.03 -6.63 17.18
N GLU A 198 -7.21 -6.59 16.56
CA GLU A 198 -7.66 -7.66 15.66
C GLU A 198 -6.76 -7.78 14.43
N LEU A 199 -6.39 -6.64 13.81
CA LEU A 199 -5.44 -6.60 12.72
C LEU A 199 -4.13 -7.31 13.06
N PHE A 200 -3.51 -6.98 14.21
CA PHE A 200 -2.28 -7.60 14.67
C PHE A 200 -2.41 -9.13 14.78
N SER A 201 -3.48 -9.59 15.43
CA SER A 201 -3.73 -11.02 15.62
C SER A 201 -3.90 -11.76 14.28
N ILE A 202 -4.73 -11.22 13.39
CA ILE A 202 -5.03 -11.83 12.10
C ILE A 202 -3.81 -11.83 11.19
N LEU A 203 -3.05 -10.74 11.12
CA LEU A 203 -1.84 -10.69 10.30
C LEU A 203 -0.76 -11.64 10.80
N THR A 204 -0.65 -11.82 12.13
CA THR A 204 0.25 -12.82 12.72
C THR A 204 -0.15 -14.22 12.28
N ASP A 205 -1.43 -14.56 12.36
CA ASP A 205 -1.95 -15.86 11.89
C ASP A 205 -1.74 -16.06 10.39
N VAL A 206 -2.02 -15.05 9.57
CA VAL A 206 -1.80 -15.09 8.11
C VAL A 206 -0.31 -15.33 7.81
N ARG A 207 0.60 -14.58 8.47
CA ARG A 207 2.04 -14.79 8.32
C ARG A 207 2.44 -16.22 8.67
N ASP A 208 2.04 -16.70 9.82
CA ASP A 208 2.58 -17.93 10.40
C ASP A 208 1.95 -19.19 9.81
N LYS A 209 0.72 -19.08 9.26
CA LYS A 209 -0.07 -20.24 8.80
C LYS A 209 -0.33 -20.27 7.30
N GLU A 210 -0.25 -19.11 6.59
CA GLU A 210 -0.70 -19.04 5.19
C GLU A 210 0.37 -18.55 4.20
N ILE A 211 1.25 -17.61 4.59
CA ILE A 211 2.14 -16.92 3.62
C ILE A 211 3.62 -16.92 3.99
N GLY A 212 3.97 -17.09 5.25
CA GLY A 212 5.35 -16.99 5.72
C GLY A 212 6.25 -18.08 5.16
N PHE A 213 7.55 -17.85 5.29
CA PHE A 213 8.55 -18.77 4.73
C PHE A 213 8.38 -20.22 5.21
N SER A 214 8.10 -20.42 6.50
CA SER A 214 7.96 -21.74 7.14
C SER A 214 6.79 -22.57 6.60
N VAL A 215 5.84 -21.92 5.93
CA VAL A 215 4.69 -22.60 5.29
C VAL A 215 5.13 -23.14 3.94
N SER A 216 4.99 -24.47 3.74
CA SER A 216 5.38 -25.13 2.49
C SER A 216 4.59 -24.61 1.30
N LEU A 217 5.17 -24.66 0.09
CA LEU A 217 4.54 -24.23 -1.16
C LEU A 217 3.10 -24.77 -1.32
N GLU A 218 2.86 -26.02 -0.92
CA GLU A 218 1.55 -26.66 -1.07
C GLU A 218 0.44 -25.99 -0.23
N LYS A 219 0.81 -25.35 0.88
CA LYS A 219 -0.11 -24.68 1.81
C LYS A 219 0.01 -23.16 1.76
N ASN A 220 1.05 -22.62 1.11
CA ASN A 220 1.35 -21.21 1.10
C ASN A 220 0.73 -20.50 -0.12
N ILE A 221 -0.32 -19.72 0.11
CA ILE A 221 -1.04 -19.06 -0.97
C ILE A 221 -0.15 -18.06 -1.74
N SER A 222 0.75 -17.33 -1.06
CA SER A 222 1.64 -16.37 -1.72
C SER A 222 2.70 -17.05 -2.60
N LYS A 223 3.27 -18.19 -2.16
CA LYS A 223 4.18 -18.99 -2.98
C LYS A 223 3.46 -19.54 -4.22
N GLN A 224 2.24 -20.06 -4.04
CA GLN A 224 1.43 -20.58 -5.15
C GLN A 224 1.08 -19.50 -6.19
N ILE A 225 0.72 -18.30 -5.72
CA ILE A 225 0.46 -17.17 -6.62
C ILE A 225 1.75 -16.77 -7.34
N ALA A 226 2.87 -16.64 -6.63
CA ALA A 226 4.15 -16.28 -7.25
C ALA A 226 4.56 -17.27 -8.36
N VAL A 227 4.38 -18.58 -8.16
CA VAL A 227 4.62 -19.60 -9.20
C VAL A 227 3.73 -19.39 -10.42
N LYS A 228 2.45 -19.07 -10.21
CA LYS A 228 1.52 -18.80 -11.33
C LYS A 228 1.86 -17.51 -12.09
N LEU A 229 2.47 -16.53 -11.42
CA LEU A 229 2.89 -15.26 -12.01
C LEU A 229 4.29 -15.32 -12.64
N TYR A 230 5.08 -16.34 -12.33
CA TYR A 230 6.44 -16.47 -12.84
C TYR A 230 6.45 -16.53 -14.37
N LYS A 231 7.25 -15.65 -15.00
CA LYS A 231 7.32 -15.47 -16.46
C LYS A 231 5.98 -15.07 -17.12
N LYS A 232 5.04 -14.49 -16.36
CA LYS A 232 3.77 -14.00 -16.85
C LYS A 232 3.64 -12.49 -16.60
N TYR A 233 2.65 -11.87 -17.24
CA TYR A 233 2.31 -10.46 -17.00
C TYR A 233 1.09 -10.37 -16.06
N PRO A 234 1.28 -9.95 -14.80
CA PRO A 234 0.18 -9.79 -13.86
C PRO A 234 -0.68 -8.56 -14.17
N ILE A 235 -2.00 -8.72 -14.11
CA ILE A 235 -2.97 -7.64 -14.14
C ILE A 235 -3.78 -7.72 -12.85
N ILE A 236 -3.65 -6.72 -11.99
CA ILE A 236 -4.26 -6.73 -10.65
C ILE A 236 -5.46 -5.82 -10.63
N TYR A 237 -6.64 -6.36 -10.46
CA TYR A 237 -7.87 -5.59 -10.31
C TYR A 237 -8.26 -5.45 -8.85
N GLY A 238 -8.60 -4.24 -8.44
CA GLY A 238 -9.26 -3.97 -7.16
C GLY A 238 -10.74 -3.64 -7.36
N THR A 239 -11.48 -3.54 -6.27
CA THR A 239 -12.84 -3.00 -6.24
C THR A 239 -12.81 -1.61 -5.62
N ALA A 240 -13.55 -0.67 -6.21
CA ALA A 240 -13.62 0.71 -5.74
C ALA A 240 -14.05 0.78 -4.27
N ASP A 241 -13.46 1.72 -3.53
CA ASP A 241 -13.72 1.98 -2.12
C ASP A 241 -13.39 0.84 -1.15
N THR A 242 -12.79 -0.28 -1.64
CA THR A 242 -12.42 -1.42 -0.80
C THR A 242 -10.99 -1.92 -1.05
N THR A 243 -10.68 -2.44 -2.23
CA THR A 243 -9.37 -3.06 -2.51
C THR A 243 -8.54 -2.35 -3.59
N GLU A 244 -9.00 -1.21 -4.11
CA GLU A 244 -8.28 -0.45 -5.15
C GLU A 244 -6.87 -0.02 -4.73
N ALA A 245 -6.71 0.45 -3.47
CA ALA A 245 -5.38 0.81 -2.96
C ALA A 245 -4.48 -0.43 -2.82
N VAL A 246 -5.06 -1.60 -2.51
CA VAL A 246 -4.33 -2.87 -2.41
C VAL A 246 -3.85 -3.30 -3.79
N SER A 247 -4.69 -3.21 -4.84
CA SER A 247 -4.29 -3.58 -6.21
C SER A 247 -3.13 -2.71 -6.72
N ASN A 248 -3.18 -1.39 -6.44
CA ASN A 248 -2.09 -0.47 -6.76
C ASN A 248 -0.79 -0.87 -6.03
N ARG A 249 -0.89 -1.22 -4.73
CA ARG A 249 0.27 -1.67 -3.99
C ARG A 249 0.86 -2.98 -4.53
N TRP A 250 0.03 -3.96 -4.90
CA TRP A 250 0.53 -5.20 -5.51
C TRP A 250 1.39 -4.90 -6.74
N ARG A 251 0.89 -4.04 -7.64
CA ARG A 251 1.62 -3.59 -8.82
C ARG A 251 2.97 -2.95 -8.46
N GLU A 252 2.96 -2.04 -7.46
CA GLU A 252 4.18 -1.37 -7.00
C GLU A 252 5.18 -2.37 -6.40
N GLN A 253 4.74 -3.28 -5.55
CA GLN A 253 5.59 -4.29 -4.93
C GLN A 253 6.14 -5.32 -5.94
N ILE A 254 5.34 -5.75 -6.91
CA ILE A 254 5.81 -6.61 -8.00
C ILE A 254 6.91 -5.92 -8.79
N ALA A 255 6.77 -4.62 -9.07
CA ALA A 255 7.79 -3.86 -9.77
C ALA A 255 9.06 -3.67 -8.92
N GLU A 256 8.93 -3.25 -7.65
CA GLU A 256 10.07 -2.92 -6.80
C GLU A 256 10.79 -4.15 -6.24
N ASN A 257 10.10 -5.20 -5.83
CA ASN A 257 10.70 -6.43 -5.31
C ASN A 257 10.96 -7.45 -6.43
N GLY A 258 9.91 -7.79 -7.19
CA GLY A 258 9.97 -8.82 -8.23
C GLY A 258 10.72 -8.40 -9.49
N LYS A 259 11.01 -7.09 -9.68
CA LYS A 259 11.60 -6.49 -10.88
C LYS A 259 10.83 -6.88 -12.14
N ALA A 260 9.51 -7.02 -12.01
CA ALA A 260 8.62 -7.42 -13.08
C ALA A 260 7.56 -6.35 -13.36
N LEU A 261 7.25 -6.14 -14.64
CA LEU A 261 6.14 -5.28 -15.01
C LEU A 261 4.81 -5.92 -14.65
N SER A 262 3.86 -5.09 -14.24
CA SER A 262 2.48 -5.46 -14.00
C SER A 262 1.59 -4.23 -14.16
N SER A 263 0.30 -4.42 -14.29
CA SER A 263 -0.69 -3.32 -14.30
C SER A 263 -1.74 -3.50 -13.21
N SER A 264 -2.44 -2.42 -12.92
CA SER A 264 -3.60 -2.45 -12.02
C SER A 264 -4.71 -1.56 -12.55
N ASN A 265 -5.96 -1.95 -12.29
CA ASN A 265 -7.14 -1.15 -12.56
C ASN A 265 -8.24 -1.49 -11.53
N THR A 266 -9.40 -0.83 -11.63
CA THR A 266 -10.44 -0.89 -10.61
C THR A 266 -11.80 -1.21 -11.23
N LEU A 267 -12.56 -2.12 -10.61
CA LEU A 267 -13.98 -2.29 -10.90
C LEU A 267 -14.79 -1.26 -10.07
N PRO A 268 -15.84 -0.65 -10.64
CA PRO A 268 -16.44 -0.95 -11.93
C PRO A 268 -15.82 -0.23 -13.14
N GLU A 269 -14.87 0.71 -12.96
CA GLU A 269 -14.32 1.57 -14.03
C GLU A 269 -13.79 0.76 -15.22
N MET A 270 -12.99 -0.28 -14.99
CA MET A 270 -12.41 -1.10 -16.05
C MET A 270 -13.49 -1.80 -16.93
N ASN A 271 -14.71 -1.97 -16.40
CA ASN A 271 -15.82 -2.56 -17.15
C ASN A 271 -16.44 -1.61 -18.20
N HIS A 272 -16.06 -0.34 -18.21
CA HIS A 272 -16.52 0.65 -19.17
C HIS A 272 -15.52 0.92 -20.30
N ASN A 273 -14.30 0.32 -20.20
CA ASN A 273 -13.21 0.55 -21.14
C ASN A 273 -12.33 -0.71 -21.33
N GLU A 274 -11.45 -1.05 -20.40
CA GLU A 274 -10.41 -2.06 -20.54
C GLU A 274 -10.95 -3.46 -20.83
N ILE A 275 -12.15 -3.81 -20.34
CA ILE A 275 -12.75 -5.13 -20.55
C ILE A 275 -12.87 -5.51 -22.03
N VAL A 276 -13.04 -4.52 -22.93
CA VAL A 276 -13.12 -4.71 -24.38
C VAL A 276 -11.76 -5.15 -24.94
N GLY A 277 -10.67 -4.77 -24.28
CA GLY A 277 -9.29 -5.08 -24.66
C GLY A 277 -8.89 -6.53 -24.43
N TRP A 278 -9.65 -7.31 -23.68
CA TRP A 278 -9.41 -8.75 -23.48
C TRP A 278 -9.67 -9.58 -24.73
N ARG A 279 -9.10 -9.13 -25.86
CA ARG A 279 -9.24 -9.71 -27.18
C ARG A 279 -7.91 -9.74 -27.94
N PHE A 280 -7.10 -8.70 -27.81
CA PHE A 280 -5.84 -8.53 -28.55
C PHE A 280 -4.72 -8.04 -27.65
N PRO A 281 -3.44 -8.38 -27.94
CA PRO A 281 -2.97 -9.33 -28.95
C PRO A 281 -3.30 -10.77 -28.53
N GLU A 282 -3.98 -11.53 -29.39
CA GLU A 282 -4.49 -12.87 -29.08
C GLU A 282 -3.39 -13.85 -28.63
N ASN A 283 -2.22 -13.78 -29.28
CA ASN A 283 -1.07 -14.63 -28.98
C ASN A 283 -0.48 -14.42 -27.59
N LEU A 284 -0.71 -13.25 -26.95
CA LEU A 284 -0.18 -12.90 -25.63
C LEU A 284 -1.18 -13.16 -24.49
N LEU A 285 -2.47 -13.35 -24.78
CA LEU A 285 -3.51 -13.46 -23.73
C LEU A 285 -3.24 -14.62 -22.75
N LYS A 286 -2.68 -15.73 -23.21
CA LYS A 286 -2.26 -16.88 -22.37
C LYS A 286 -1.14 -16.53 -21.37
N ASP A 287 -0.41 -15.45 -21.61
CA ASP A 287 0.69 -15.00 -20.76
C ASP A 287 0.26 -13.90 -19.77
N PHE A 288 -0.98 -13.42 -19.87
CA PHE A 288 -1.59 -12.55 -18.88
C PHE A 288 -2.25 -13.36 -17.76
N LYS A 289 -2.06 -12.90 -16.54
CA LYS A 289 -2.66 -13.47 -15.34
C LYS A 289 -3.41 -12.40 -14.58
N ALA A 290 -4.74 -12.45 -14.63
CA ALA A 290 -5.59 -11.54 -13.90
C ALA A 290 -5.76 -12.02 -12.45
N ILE A 291 -5.59 -11.10 -11.51
CA ILE A 291 -5.93 -11.30 -10.09
C ILE A 291 -6.95 -10.24 -9.73
N ILE A 292 -8.12 -10.66 -9.27
CA ILE A 292 -9.18 -9.75 -8.82
C ILE A 292 -9.23 -9.82 -7.30
N LEU A 293 -8.93 -8.71 -6.65
CA LEU A 293 -9.00 -8.56 -5.20
C LEU A 293 -10.38 -8.07 -4.81
N CYS A 294 -11.08 -8.80 -3.96
CA CYS A 294 -12.45 -8.50 -3.54
C CYS A 294 -12.56 -8.42 -2.02
N ASP A 295 -13.57 -7.70 -1.54
CA ASP A 295 -13.98 -7.71 -0.14
C ASP A 295 -15.44 -8.19 0.02
N LYS A 296 -15.78 -8.74 1.18
CA LYS A 296 -17.15 -9.16 1.47
C LYS A 296 -18.13 -7.98 1.51
N ASP A 297 -17.62 -6.77 1.83
CA ASP A 297 -18.41 -5.54 1.92
C ASP A 297 -18.53 -4.82 0.57
N ASP A 298 -17.99 -5.39 -0.51
CA ASP A 298 -18.23 -4.89 -1.87
C ASP A 298 -19.72 -4.82 -2.18
N HIS A 299 -20.13 -3.78 -2.90
CA HIS A 299 -21.52 -3.64 -3.36
C HIS A 299 -21.94 -4.86 -4.18
N GLU A 300 -23.18 -5.34 -4.02
CA GLU A 300 -23.67 -6.56 -4.68
C GLU A 300 -23.51 -6.53 -6.22
N ARG A 301 -23.70 -5.36 -6.82
CA ARG A 301 -23.47 -5.20 -8.26
C ARG A 301 -21.99 -5.30 -8.63
N THR A 302 -21.08 -4.92 -7.75
CA THR A 302 -19.62 -5.09 -7.93
C THR A 302 -19.24 -6.56 -7.85
N LYS A 303 -19.82 -7.32 -6.91
CA LYS A 303 -19.62 -8.77 -6.80
C LYS A 303 -20.04 -9.50 -8.09
N GLU A 304 -21.22 -9.10 -8.64
CA GLU A 304 -21.69 -9.67 -9.90
C GLU A 304 -20.79 -9.27 -11.08
N ARG A 305 -20.30 -8.02 -11.12
CA ARG A 305 -19.29 -7.60 -12.12
C ARG A 305 -18.02 -8.42 -12.04
N VAL A 306 -17.51 -8.72 -10.85
CA VAL A 306 -16.34 -9.59 -10.67
C VAL A 306 -16.59 -10.96 -11.30
N ARG A 307 -17.76 -11.58 -11.05
CA ARG A 307 -18.10 -12.89 -11.62
C ARG A 307 -18.12 -12.85 -13.15
N ILE A 308 -18.85 -11.89 -13.74
CA ILE A 308 -18.99 -11.74 -15.20
C ILE A 308 -17.64 -11.39 -15.85
N THR A 309 -16.87 -10.48 -15.26
CA THR A 309 -15.54 -10.09 -15.75
C THR A 309 -14.59 -11.29 -15.76
N SER A 310 -14.63 -12.10 -14.70
CA SER A 310 -13.83 -13.34 -14.64
C SER A 310 -14.17 -14.31 -15.76
N GLU A 311 -15.46 -14.44 -16.11
CA GLU A 311 -15.88 -15.30 -17.21
C GLU A 311 -15.42 -14.76 -18.58
N ILE A 312 -15.51 -13.45 -18.80
CA ILE A 312 -15.06 -12.81 -20.04
C ILE A 312 -13.55 -13.00 -20.22
N ILE A 313 -12.76 -12.74 -19.19
CA ILE A 313 -11.29 -12.91 -19.24
C ILE A 313 -10.92 -14.37 -19.47
N LYS A 314 -11.57 -15.32 -18.80
CA LYS A 314 -11.33 -16.77 -19.04
C LYS A 314 -11.64 -17.17 -20.49
N LYS A 315 -12.73 -16.64 -21.08
CA LYS A 315 -13.10 -16.92 -22.48
C LYS A 315 -12.07 -16.37 -23.48
N SER A 316 -11.30 -15.35 -23.13
CA SER A 316 -10.20 -14.85 -23.97
C SER A 316 -8.94 -15.73 -23.95
N GLY A 317 -8.90 -16.79 -23.10
CA GLY A 317 -7.76 -17.68 -22.95
C GLY A 317 -6.78 -17.28 -21.84
N ALA A 318 -7.04 -16.18 -21.12
CA ALA A 318 -6.26 -15.77 -19.96
C ALA A 318 -6.72 -16.49 -18.69
N GLU A 319 -5.82 -16.64 -17.72
CA GLU A 319 -6.18 -17.16 -16.41
C GLU A 319 -6.63 -16.05 -15.46
N VAL A 320 -7.64 -16.35 -14.65
CA VAL A 320 -8.18 -15.44 -13.62
C VAL A 320 -8.16 -16.12 -12.27
N MET A 321 -7.67 -15.40 -11.27
CA MET A 321 -7.79 -15.74 -9.87
C MET A 321 -8.59 -14.64 -9.15
N VAL A 322 -9.62 -15.04 -8.42
CA VAL A 322 -10.34 -14.13 -7.50
C VAL A 322 -9.82 -14.41 -6.10
N LEU A 323 -9.31 -13.38 -5.43
CA LEU A 323 -8.75 -13.45 -4.08
C LEU A 323 -9.58 -12.62 -3.11
N LYS A 324 -10.00 -13.24 -2.03
CA LYS A 324 -10.85 -12.66 -1.00
C LYS A 324 -10.42 -13.18 0.38
N LYS A 325 -10.54 -12.33 1.38
CA LYS A 325 -10.40 -12.73 2.79
C LYS A 325 -11.74 -12.50 3.49
N ASP A 326 -12.21 -13.50 4.21
CA ASP A 326 -13.52 -13.45 4.89
C ASP A 326 -13.38 -13.27 6.41
N ASN A 327 -12.22 -13.60 6.97
CA ASN A 327 -11.96 -13.54 8.40
C ASN A 327 -11.63 -12.12 8.89
N GLY A 328 -12.26 -11.72 9.97
CA GLY A 328 -12.02 -10.46 10.65
C GLY A 328 -12.80 -9.25 10.12
N GLY A 329 -12.56 -8.10 10.77
CA GLY A 329 -13.08 -6.79 10.40
C GLY A 329 -12.47 -6.27 9.10
N ARG A 330 -13.03 -5.18 8.57
CA ARG A 330 -12.61 -4.59 7.28
C ARG A 330 -11.11 -4.28 7.22
N LEU A 331 -10.55 -3.71 8.30
CA LEU A 331 -9.12 -3.39 8.37
C LEU A 331 -8.26 -4.64 8.18
N ALA A 332 -8.56 -5.70 8.94
CA ALA A 332 -7.82 -6.95 8.90
C ALA A 332 -7.91 -7.64 7.53
N ARG A 333 -9.08 -7.64 6.89
CA ARG A 333 -9.27 -8.23 5.56
C ARG A 333 -8.47 -7.50 4.48
N ILE A 334 -8.55 -6.16 4.44
CA ILE A 334 -7.81 -5.33 3.48
C ILE A 334 -6.30 -5.55 3.64
N TYR A 335 -5.81 -5.52 4.88
CA TYR A 335 -4.38 -5.71 5.15
C TYR A 335 -3.91 -7.16 4.94
N SER A 336 -4.76 -8.15 5.11
CA SER A 336 -4.42 -9.54 4.75
C SER A 336 -4.19 -9.68 3.24
N LEU A 337 -5.03 -9.06 2.40
CA LEU A 337 -4.83 -9.03 0.95
C LEU A 337 -3.57 -8.28 0.55
N LEU A 338 -3.28 -7.14 1.20
CA LEU A 338 -2.02 -6.42 1.04
C LEU A 338 -0.83 -7.31 1.37
N TYR A 339 -0.86 -7.99 2.52
CA TYR A 339 0.24 -8.78 3.04
C TYR A 339 0.54 -10.00 2.16
N ILE A 340 -0.50 -10.65 1.64
CA ILE A 340 -0.36 -11.70 0.62
C ILE A 340 0.45 -11.16 -0.57
N GLY A 341 0.13 -9.96 -1.08
CA GLY A 341 0.82 -9.33 -2.21
C GLY A 341 2.27 -8.99 -1.94
N ASP A 342 2.58 -8.51 -0.75
CA ASP A 342 3.96 -8.23 -0.35
C ASP A 342 4.81 -9.51 -0.40
N PHE A 343 4.30 -10.63 0.13
CA PHE A 343 4.98 -11.93 0.04
C PHE A 343 5.01 -12.49 -1.38
N VAL A 344 3.95 -12.31 -2.19
CA VAL A 344 3.96 -12.69 -3.62
C VAL A 344 5.11 -12.00 -4.34
N SER A 345 5.28 -10.69 -4.15
CA SER A 345 6.34 -9.92 -4.79
C SER A 345 7.74 -10.38 -4.37
N PHE A 346 7.91 -10.73 -3.10
CA PHE A 346 9.14 -11.32 -2.57
C PHE A 346 9.42 -12.68 -3.23
N TYR A 347 8.47 -13.61 -3.19
CA TYR A 347 8.64 -14.93 -3.78
C TYR A 347 8.87 -14.87 -5.29
N LEU A 348 8.27 -13.90 -5.97
CA LEU A 348 8.52 -13.66 -7.39
C LEU A 348 9.98 -13.22 -7.64
N ALA A 349 10.57 -12.39 -6.78
CA ALA A 349 11.98 -12.03 -6.83
C ALA A 349 12.87 -13.28 -6.70
N ILE A 350 12.56 -14.17 -5.76
CA ILE A 350 13.30 -15.43 -5.56
C ILE A 350 13.20 -16.33 -6.80
N LEU A 351 12.02 -16.45 -7.41
CA LEU A 351 11.85 -17.20 -8.66
C LEU A 351 12.65 -16.60 -9.82
N ASN A 352 12.74 -15.25 -9.87
CA ASN A 352 13.52 -14.52 -10.87
C ASN A 352 15.04 -14.55 -10.61
N ASN A 353 15.50 -15.17 -9.51
CA ASN A 353 16.91 -15.23 -9.06
C ASN A 353 17.53 -13.83 -8.84
N ILE A 354 16.80 -12.92 -8.23
CA ILE A 354 17.24 -11.54 -7.97
C ILE A 354 17.08 -11.18 -6.49
N ASP A 355 17.96 -10.28 -5.99
CA ASP A 355 17.78 -9.65 -4.69
C ASP A 355 16.57 -8.72 -4.75
N PRO A 356 15.55 -8.90 -3.90
CA PRO A 356 14.39 -8.02 -3.88
C PRO A 356 14.70 -6.58 -3.49
N THR A 357 15.78 -6.33 -2.72
CA THR A 357 16.01 -5.06 -2.02
C THR A 357 16.51 -3.92 -2.92
N PRO A 358 17.55 -4.06 -3.76
CA PRO A 358 18.10 -2.96 -4.54
C PRO A 358 17.09 -2.35 -5.51
N VAL A 359 17.14 -1.02 -5.67
CA VAL A 359 16.30 -0.25 -6.60
C VAL A 359 17.16 0.69 -7.47
N GLU A 360 18.21 0.14 -8.04
CA GLU A 360 19.26 0.85 -8.78
C GLU A 360 18.73 1.82 -9.83
N THR A 361 17.68 1.44 -10.55
CA THR A 361 17.03 2.30 -11.55
C THR A 361 16.42 3.56 -10.92
N ILE A 362 15.80 3.43 -9.74
CA ILE A 362 15.25 4.58 -9.01
C ILE A 362 16.40 5.46 -8.48
N ASP A 363 17.48 4.86 -8.00
CA ASP A 363 18.65 5.60 -7.50
C ASP A 363 19.35 6.33 -8.62
N TYR A 364 19.48 5.72 -9.81
CA TYR A 364 19.99 6.37 -11.01
C TYR A 364 19.14 7.58 -11.39
N LEU A 365 17.80 7.42 -11.46
CA LEU A 365 16.88 8.51 -11.78
C LEU A 365 17.06 9.70 -10.80
N LYS A 366 17.09 9.43 -9.50
CA LYS A 366 17.29 10.47 -8.47
C LYS A 366 18.62 11.18 -8.61
N LYS A 367 19.69 10.43 -8.95
CA LYS A 367 21.01 11.00 -9.18
C LYS A 367 21.03 11.94 -10.39
N GLU A 368 20.35 11.57 -11.48
CA GLU A 368 20.28 12.43 -12.68
C GLU A 368 19.44 13.69 -12.41
N LEU A 369 18.29 13.57 -11.71
CA LEU A 369 17.47 14.72 -11.33
C LEU A 369 18.22 15.68 -10.39
N GLY A 370 19.07 15.17 -9.52
CA GLY A 370 19.88 15.99 -8.61
C GLY A 370 20.98 16.82 -9.30
N LYS A 371 21.19 16.66 -10.63
CA LYS A 371 22.12 17.47 -11.43
C LYS A 371 21.47 18.72 -12.03
N ILE A 372 20.15 18.79 -12.03
CA ILE A 372 19.34 19.89 -12.57
C ILE A 372 18.95 20.84 -11.42
#